data_c4fbef90440330b3d368118b4e18f921
#
_entry.id   c4fbef90440330b3d368118b4e18f921
#
_cell.length_a   1.000
_cell.length_b   1.000
_cell.length_c   1.000
_cell.angle_alpha   90.00
_cell.angle_beta   90.00
_cell.angle_gamma   90.00
#
_symmetry.space_group_name_H-M   'P 1'
#
loop_
_entity.id
_entity.type
_entity.pdbx_description
1 polymer ?
#
loop_
_entity_poly.entity_id
_entity_poly.type
_entity_poly.pdbx_seq_one_letter_code
_entity_poly.pdbx_strand_id
1 'polypeptide(L)'
;MTAIDVEPEAPEEDPDPRTNRPTLVRRIAIGVWFTAIVIWTATSGLAINRELVLLFVCTGLLAASIGRRRVLLIVRDWLPFAVVLIVYDLSRGAADLIGTPTQWLWQPEADRRMFGAVPTVWLQEHLKMPSPPWWEVVISTVYMSFFILPYVVAAVLWLRDRAEWKAFVRRFLVLSFAALAIYAVLPAAPPWAAARCEPADVAGGPSAPPCMFSPVPLAHGGLLGPVHTMHAGANDFVERISSRGFAMLHLDVARALLDEGQASVNLVAAIPSLHAGLSLMIAAFLWGRVGRRWRPLLAGYAAIMAFTLVYAAEHYVVDLLLGWALAIVTSLAVRRYERRRLAAAGPSGEVEWPADDAQLGEDVVDARSGHLGAPLRQGSGQV
;
A
#
# COMPACT_ATOMS: atom_id res chain seq x y z
N MET A 1 -32.18 -55.06 39.40
CA MET A 1 -31.71 -53.80 39.98
C MET A 1 -30.19 -53.83 39.90
N THR A 2 -29.62 -53.36 38.82
CA THR A 2 -28.18 -53.28 38.60
C THR A 2 -27.75 -51.83 38.90
N ALA A 3 -26.90 -51.67 39.91
CA ALA A 3 -26.33 -50.37 40.26
C ALA A 3 -25.41 -49.93 39.13
N ILE A 4 -25.60 -48.69 38.67
CA ILE A 4 -24.71 -48.02 37.76
C ILE A 4 -23.66 -47.34 38.64
N ASP A 5 -22.42 -47.87 38.60
CA ASP A 5 -21.26 -47.20 39.18
C ASP A 5 -20.97 -45.92 38.34
N VAL A 6 -21.22 -44.75 38.93
CA VAL A 6 -20.81 -43.46 38.38
C VAL A 6 -19.36 -43.25 38.83
N GLU A 7 -18.44 -43.40 37.89
CA GLU A 7 -17.03 -43.03 38.06
C GLU A 7 -16.95 -41.50 38.35
N PRO A 8 -16.24 -41.08 39.40
CA PRO A 8 -16.12 -39.66 39.69
C PRO A 8 -15.33 -38.95 38.59
N GLU A 9 -15.93 -37.92 38.01
CA GLU A 9 -15.27 -37.00 37.09
C GLU A 9 -13.96 -36.49 37.70
N ALA A 10 -12.84 -36.69 37.00
CA ALA A 10 -11.56 -36.15 37.40
C ALA A 10 -11.65 -34.60 37.51
N PRO A 11 -11.09 -33.98 38.55
CA PRO A 11 -11.14 -32.54 38.69
C PRO A 11 -10.47 -31.89 37.50
N GLU A 12 -11.19 -30.93 36.88
CA GLU A 12 -10.69 -30.07 35.80
C GLU A 12 -9.43 -29.38 36.32
N GLU A 13 -8.26 -29.77 35.79
CA GLU A 13 -6.99 -29.16 36.15
C GLU A 13 -7.04 -27.67 35.76
N ASP A 14 -6.99 -26.80 36.76
CA ASP A 14 -6.87 -25.36 36.58
C ASP A 14 -5.65 -25.05 35.68
N PRO A 15 -5.79 -24.31 34.59
CA PRO A 15 -4.69 -24.09 33.68
C PRO A 15 -3.51 -23.41 34.39
N ASP A 16 -2.35 -24.03 34.35
CA ASP A 16 -1.11 -23.57 35.00
C ASP A 16 -0.86 -22.08 34.69
N PRO A 17 -0.83 -21.20 35.70
CA PRO A 17 -0.61 -19.76 35.53
C PRO A 17 0.72 -19.43 34.86
N ARG A 18 1.65 -20.37 34.72
CA ARG A 18 2.93 -20.21 34.03
C ARG A 18 2.77 -20.21 32.49
N THR A 19 1.74 -20.87 31.96
CA THR A 19 1.46 -20.89 30.51
C THR A 19 0.85 -19.58 29.99
N ASN A 20 0.30 -18.72 30.86
CA ASN A 20 -0.32 -17.46 30.50
C ASN A 20 0.65 -16.25 30.47
N ARG A 21 1.84 -16.35 31.07
CA ARG A 21 2.81 -15.23 31.17
C ARG A 21 3.27 -14.70 29.82
N PRO A 22 3.70 -15.52 28.83
CA PRO A 22 4.14 -14.98 27.53
C PRO A 22 3.02 -14.32 26.74
N THR A 23 1.76 -14.76 26.93
CA THR A 23 0.60 -14.14 26.27
C THR A 23 0.26 -12.79 26.86
N LEU A 24 0.38 -12.60 28.17
CA LEU A 24 0.15 -11.33 28.85
C LEU A 24 1.24 -10.32 28.45
N VAL A 25 2.52 -10.69 28.51
CA VAL A 25 3.65 -9.84 28.12
C VAL A 25 3.51 -9.37 26.68
N ARG A 26 3.12 -10.27 25.77
CA ARG A 26 2.85 -9.92 24.36
C ARG A 26 1.71 -8.91 24.22
N ARG A 27 0.59 -9.09 24.93
CA ARG A 27 -0.54 -8.13 24.90
C ARG A 27 -0.13 -6.76 25.41
N ILE A 28 0.63 -6.71 26.51
CA ILE A 28 1.18 -5.47 27.06
C ILE A 28 2.12 -4.82 26.04
N ALA A 29 3.05 -5.56 25.45
CA ALA A 29 3.99 -5.03 24.46
C ALA A 29 3.29 -4.46 23.22
N ILE A 30 2.24 -5.12 22.72
CA ILE A 30 1.42 -4.60 21.62
C ILE A 30 0.68 -3.33 22.06
N GLY A 31 0.13 -3.29 23.28
CA GLY A 31 -0.53 -2.11 23.83
C GLY A 31 0.44 -0.93 23.96
N VAL A 32 1.63 -1.14 24.52
CA VAL A 32 2.68 -0.11 24.63
C VAL A 32 3.11 0.37 23.25
N TRP A 33 3.34 -0.54 22.30
CA TRP A 33 3.68 -0.19 20.93
C TRP A 33 2.60 0.67 20.25
N PHE A 34 1.33 0.26 20.39
CA PHE A 34 0.21 1.03 19.83
C PHE A 34 0.11 2.42 20.45
N THR A 35 0.22 2.51 21.80
CA THR A 35 0.21 3.78 22.52
C THR A 35 1.37 4.67 22.09
N ALA A 36 2.57 4.12 21.91
CA ALA A 36 3.73 4.85 21.41
C ALA A 36 3.50 5.43 20.02
N ILE A 37 2.88 4.66 19.10
CA ILE A 37 2.52 5.17 17.76
C ILE A 37 1.49 6.29 17.86
N VAL A 38 0.46 6.14 18.69
CA VAL A 38 -0.57 7.17 18.88
C VAL A 38 0.05 8.45 19.41
N ILE A 39 0.91 8.36 20.44
CA ILE A 39 1.63 9.51 20.99
C ILE A 39 2.53 10.15 19.93
N TRP A 40 3.31 9.33 19.22
CA TRP A 40 4.17 9.83 18.14
C TRP A 40 3.35 10.58 17.08
N THR A 41 2.25 9.97 16.60
CA THR A 41 1.38 10.59 15.60
C THR A 41 0.76 11.89 16.08
N ALA A 42 0.39 11.96 17.37
CA ALA A 42 -0.17 13.17 17.97
C ALA A 42 0.85 14.31 18.17
N THR A 43 2.13 13.97 18.41
CA THR A 43 3.18 14.96 18.71
C THR A 43 4.05 15.33 17.52
N SER A 44 4.33 14.36 16.65
CA SER A 44 5.27 14.47 15.53
C SER A 44 4.61 14.30 14.16
N GLY A 45 3.30 14.06 14.13
CA GLY A 45 2.55 13.81 12.90
C GLY A 45 2.64 12.39 12.38
N LEU A 46 2.02 12.16 11.21
CA LEU A 46 1.98 10.84 10.57
C LEU A 46 3.36 10.43 10.04
N ALA A 47 3.73 9.18 10.30
CA ALA A 47 4.93 8.59 9.70
C ALA A 47 4.67 8.33 8.21
N ILE A 48 5.21 9.18 7.35
CA ILE A 48 5.10 9.04 5.89
C ILE A 48 6.41 8.49 5.32
N ASN A 49 7.52 8.75 6.00
CA ASN A 49 8.83 8.25 5.61
C ASN A 49 8.86 6.73 5.69
N ARG A 50 9.30 6.11 4.61
CA ARG A 50 9.33 4.65 4.49
C ARG A 50 10.13 3.98 5.62
N GLU A 51 11.24 4.57 6.02
CA GLU A 51 12.08 4.08 7.10
C GLU A 51 11.31 4.03 8.42
N LEU A 52 10.55 5.08 8.71
CA LEU A 52 9.76 5.17 9.94
C LEU A 52 8.58 4.18 9.92
N VAL A 53 7.91 4.02 8.77
CA VAL A 53 6.86 3.01 8.58
C VAL A 53 7.44 1.61 8.78
N LEU A 54 8.59 1.31 8.19
CA LEU A 54 9.27 0.03 8.37
C LEU A 54 9.70 -0.19 9.82
N LEU A 55 10.21 0.83 10.49
CA LEU A 55 10.57 0.77 11.91
C LEU A 55 9.34 0.43 12.77
N PHE A 56 8.22 1.11 12.55
CA PHE A 56 6.98 0.82 13.26
C PHE A 56 6.46 -0.58 12.97
N VAL A 57 6.47 -1.02 11.72
CA VAL A 57 6.07 -2.38 11.35
C VAL A 57 7.00 -3.41 12.00
N CYS A 58 8.32 -3.26 11.91
CA CYS A 58 9.27 -4.20 12.49
C CYS A 58 9.15 -4.28 14.01
N THR A 59 9.03 -3.13 14.70
CA THR A 59 8.85 -3.10 16.16
C THR A 59 7.51 -3.71 16.58
N GLY A 60 6.43 -3.51 15.80
CA GLY A 60 5.15 -4.14 16.01
C GLY A 60 5.19 -5.65 15.81
N LEU A 61 5.90 -6.12 14.79
CA LEU A 61 6.14 -7.55 14.58
C LEU A 61 6.96 -8.17 15.71
N LEU A 62 7.97 -7.46 16.22
CA LEU A 62 8.73 -7.88 17.39
C LEU A 62 7.82 -8.01 18.61
N ALA A 63 7.00 -7.01 18.91
CA ALA A 63 6.04 -7.05 20.01
C ALA A 63 5.04 -8.22 19.87
N ALA A 64 4.52 -8.45 18.66
CA ALA A 64 3.60 -9.54 18.35
C ALA A 64 4.25 -10.94 18.43
N SER A 65 5.58 -11.01 18.35
CA SER A 65 6.36 -12.26 18.34
C SER A 65 6.93 -12.64 19.71
N ILE A 66 6.69 -11.84 20.76
CA ILE A 66 7.14 -12.13 22.12
C ILE A 66 6.56 -13.50 22.58
N GLY A 67 7.43 -14.37 23.11
CA GLY A 67 7.08 -15.74 23.49
C GLY A 67 6.98 -16.73 22.32
N ARG A 68 7.22 -16.29 21.09
CA ARG A 68 7.31 -17.14 19.90
C ARG A 68 8.73 -17.01 19.36
N ARG A 69 9.41 -18.11 19.00
CA ARG A 69 10.80 -18.08 18.48
C ARG A 69 10.92 -17.46 17.06
N ARG A 70 10.28 -16.29 16.83
CA ARG A 70 10.19 -15.66 15.50
C ARG A 70 11.10 -14.45 15.30
N VAL A 71 11.86 -14.01 16.31
CA VAL A 71 12.66 -12.78 16.21
C VAL A 71 13.71 -12.88 15.11
N LEU A 72 14.43 -14.00 15.03
CA LEU A 72 15.40 -14.25 13.95
C LEU A 72 14.75 -14.28 12.56
N LEU A 73 13.51 -14.78 12.47
CA LEU A 73 12.75 -14.81 11.22
C LEU A 73 12.36 -13.39 10.76
N ILE A 74 12.06 -12.48 11.71
CA ILE A 74 11.79 -11.08 11.37
C ILE A 74 13.04 -10.47 10.74
N VAL A 75 14.20 -10.59 11.38
CA VAL A 75 15.45 -10.05 10.84
C VAL A 75 15.75 -10.68 9.47
N ARG A 76 15.66 -12.01 9.34
CA ARG A 76 15.94 -12.73 8.10
C ARG A 76 15.04 -12.32 6.93
N ASP A 77 13.77 -12.02 7.19
CA ASP A 77 12.79 -11.70 6.15
C ASP A 77 12.67 -10.21 5.89
N TRP A 78 12.63 -9.39 6.94
CA TRP A 78 12.36 -7.97 6.80
C TRP A 78 13.61 -7.13 6.57
N LEU A 79 14.79 -7.55 7.03
CA LEU A 79 16.03 -6.81 6.77
C LEU A 79 16.36 -6.78 5.26
N PRO A 80 16.36 -7.91 4.52
CA PRO A 80 16.58 -7.86 3.07
C PRO A 80 15.50 -7.04 2.35
N PHE A 81 14.24 -7.13 2.78
CA PHE A 81 13.16 -6.34 2.23
C PHE A 81 13.38 -4.84 2.46
N ALA A 82 13.77 -4.42 3.68
CA ALA A 82 14.10 -3.04 3.99
C ALA A 82 15.30 -2.54 3.18
N VAL A 83 16.37 -3.34 3.07
CA VAL A 83 17.55 -2.99 2.26
C VAL A 83 17.16 -2.76 0.79
N VAL A 84 16.35 -3.64 0.20
CA VAL A 84 15.88 -3.48 -1.20
C VAL A 84 15.06 -2.20 -1.36
N LEU A 85 14.26 -1.82 -0.36
CA LEU A 85 13.51 -0.56 -0.39
C LEU A 85 14.39 0.68 -0.23
N ILE A 86 15.44 0.62 0.59
CA ILE A 86 16.44 1.70 0.68
C ILE A 86 17.16 1.86 -0.67
N VAL A 87 17.58 0.75 -1.30
CA VAL A 87 18.17 0.77 -2.64
C VAL A 87 17.22 1.38 -3.66
N TYR A 88 15.92 1.04 -3.59
CA TYR A 88 14.89 1.67 -4.42
C TYR A 88 14.85 3.20 -4.23
N ASP A 89 14.85 3.69 -2.97
CA ASP A 89 14.79 5.14 -2.71
C ASP A 89 16.05 5.87 -3.18
N LEU A 90 17.23 5.29 -2.98
CA LEU A 90 18.47 5.83 -3.52
C LEU A 90 18.47 5.85 -5.06
N SER A 91 17.89 4.83 -5.69
CA SER A 91 17.80 4.74 -7.15
C SER A 91 16.84 5.77 -7.77
N ARG A 92 15.86 6.27 -7.00
CA ARG A 92 14.94 7.32 -7.48
C ARG A 92 15.66 8.62 -7.81
N GLY A 93 16.62 9.03 -6.95
CA GLY A 93 17.47 10.20 -7.23
C GLY A 93 18.41 9.98 -8.42
N ALA A 94 18.86 8.73 -8.65
CA ALA A 94 19.71 8.40 -9.78
C ALA A 94 18.97 8.49 -11.14
N ALA A 95 17.66 8.34 -11.18
CA ALA A 95 16.87 8.47 -12.40
C ALA A 95 16.99 9.88 -13.02
N ASP A 96 17.12 10.91 -12.18
CA ASP A 96 17.29 12.30 -12.64
C ASP A 96 18.66 12.52 -13.33
N LEU A 97 19.67 11.71 -13.03
CA LEU A 97 21.00 11.78 -13.63
C LEU A 97 21.05 11.31 -15.09
N ILE A 98 20.03 10.57 -15.55
CA ILE A 98 19.94 10.07 -16.93
C ILE A 98 19.69 11.21 -17.91
N GLY A 99 19.08 12.31 -17.46
CA GLY A 99 18.84 13.51 -18.26
C GLY A 99 17.81 13.32 -19.38
N THR A 100 16.91 12.33 -19.26
CA THR A 100 15.85 12.13 -20.23
C THR A 100 14.85 13.28 -20.22
N PRO A 101 14.46 13.86 -21.37
CA PRO A 101 13.50 14.95 -21.41
C PRO A 101 12.14 14.56 -20.79
N THR A 102 11.65 15.41 -19.87
CA THR A 102 10.36 15.22 -19.21
C THR A 102 9.21 15.45 -20.17
N GLN A 103 8.23 14.58 -20.11
CA GLN A 103 6.99 14.67 -20.87
C GLN A 103 6.01 15.63 -20.18
N TRP A 104 5.61 16.70 -20.86
CA TRP A 104 4.71 17.73 -20.31
C TRP A 104 3.35 17.78 -21.00
N LEU A 105 3.30 17.43 -22.29
CA LEU A 105 2.17 17.72 -23.16
C LEU A 105 1.35 16.50 -23.57
N TRP A 106 1.97 15.31 -23.68
CA TRP A 106 1.25 14.19 -24.26
C TRP A 106 0.19 13.57 -23.33
N GLN A 107 0.39 13.60 -21.99
CA GLN A 107 -0.60 13.08 -21.05
C GLN A 107 -1.90 13.89 -21.05
N PRO A 108 -1.86 15.25 -20.86
CA PRO A 108 -3.08 16.03 -20.95
C PRO A 108 -3.73 15.93 -22.33
N GLU A 109 -2.95 15.78 -23.41
CA GLU A 109 -3.50 15.56 -24.73
C GLU A 109 -4.15 14.19 -24.90
N ALA A 110 -3.55 13.12 -24.32
CA ALA A 110 -4.15 11.79 -24.29
C ALA A 110 -5.48 11.79 -23.54
N ASP A 111 -5.53 12.45 -22.38
CA ASP A 111 -6.77 12.59 -21.61
C ASP A 111 -7.83 13.40 -22.38
N ARG A 112 -7.45 14.51 -23.04
CA ARG A 112 -8.38 15.26 -23.89
C ARG A 112 -8.96 14.43 -25.02
N ARG A 113 -8.15 13.60 -25.67
CA ARG A 113 -8.62 12.70 -26.75
C ARG A 113 -9.56 11.62 -26.24
N MET A 114 -9.33 11.11 -25.03
CA MET A 114 -10.18 10.06 -24.44
C MET A 114 -11.51 10.61 -23.91
N PHE A 115 -11.51 11.81 -23.32
CA PHE A 115 -12.66 12.33 -22.56
C PHE A 115 -13.23 13.64 -23.11
N GLY A 116 -12.63 14.25 -24.14
CA GLY A 116 -13.02 15.57 -24.65
C GLY A 116 -12.51 16.74 -23.82
N ALA A 117 -12.00 16.49 -22.61
CA ALA A 117 -11.40 17.45 -21.70
C ALA A 117 -10.34 16.76 -20.85
N VAL A 118 -9.53 17.53 -20.10
CA VAL A 118 -8.65 16.96 -19.06
C VAL A 118 -9.51 16.65 -17.83
N PRO A 119 -9.66 15.39 -17.40
CA PRO A 119 -10.55 15.03 -16.28
C PRO A 119 -10.23 15.75 -14.98
N THR A 120 -8.96 16.02 -14.70
CA THR A 120 -8.55 16.80 -13.51
C THR A 120 -9.15 18.21 -13.52
N VAL A 121 -9.10 18.89 -14.68
CA VAL A 121 -9.70 20.24 -14.84
C VAL A 121 -11.20 20.14 -14.63
N TRP A 122 -11.87 19.22 -15.31
CA TRP A 122 -13.31 19.02 -15.22
C TRP A 122 -13.77 18.71 -13.80
N LEU A 123 -13.06 17.82 -13.08
CA LEU A 123 -13.40 17.48 -11.69
C LEU A 123 -13.22 18.69 -10.77
N GLN A 124 -12.17 19.47 -10.93
CA GLN A 124 -11.95 20.63 -10.08
C GLN A 124 -12.92 21.77 -10.40
N GLU A 125 -13.34 21.94 -11.67
CA GLU A 125 -14.42 22.88 -12.03
C GLU A 125 -15.70 22.59 -11.26
N HIS A 126 -16.09 21.31 -11.15
CA HIS A 126 -17.37 20.89 -10.59
C HIS A 126 -17.36 20.66 -9.08
N LEU A 127 -16.24 20.22 -8.52
CA LEU A 127 -16.18 19.71 -7.16
C LEU A 127 -15.34 20.56 -6.20
N LYS A 128 -14.42 21.39 -6.73
CA LYS A 128 -13.54 22.18 -5.88
C LYS A 128 -14.32 23.34 -5.24
N MET A 129 -14.25 23.42 -3.91
CA MET A 129 -14.87 24.47 -3.10
C MET A 129 -13.84 25.47 -2.58
N PRO A 130 -14.24 26.72 -2.19
CA PRO A 130 -13.33 27.71 -1.58
C PRO A 130 -12.63 27.19 -0.32
N SER A 131 -13.37 26.45 0.51
CA SER A 131 -12.85 25.74 1.71
C SER A 131 -12.96 24.22 1.53
N PRO A 132 -12.06 23.42 2.14
CA PRO A 132 -12.10 21.97 2.00
C PRO A 132 -13.45 21.41 2.52
N PRO A 133 -14.23 20.69 1.70
CA PRO A 133 -15.40 19.97 2.19
C PRO A 133 -14.99 18.69 2.94
N TRP A 134 -15.90 18.15 3.76
CA TRP A 134 -15.62 16.96 4.58
C TRP A 134 -15.09 15.75 3.79
N TRP A 135 -15.53 15.58 2.56
CA TRP A 135 -15.09 14.45 1.73
C TRP A 135 -13.64 14.60 1.22
N GLU A 136 -13.05 15.79 1.23
CA GLU A 136 -11.61 15.95 0.98
C GLU A 136 -10.74 15.36 2.09
N VAL A 137 -11.29 15.19 3.31
CA VAL A 137 -10.64 14.40 4.36
C VAL A 137 -10.47 12.95 3.92
N VAL A 138 -11.50 12.39 3.27
CA VAL A 138 -11.42 11.02 2.69
C VAL A 138 -10.37 10.97 1.59
N ILE A 139 -10.34 11.97 0.70
CA ILE A 139 -9.34 12.09 -0.37
C ILE A 139 -7.92 12.08 0.21
N SER A 140 -7.64 12.98 1.16
CA SER A 140 -6.32 13.07 1.80
C SER A 140 -5.94 11.78 2.54
N THR A 141 -6.90 11.14 3.21
CA THR A 141 -6.68 9.86 3.92
C THR A 141 -6.40 8.71 2.95
N VAL A 142 -7.15 8.62 1.85
CA VAL A 142 -6.94 7.59 0.82
C VAL A 142 -5.58 7.79 0.16
N TYR A 143 -5.22 9.02 -0.19
CA TYR A 143 -3.90 9.33 -0.73
C TYR A 143 -2.78 8.90 0.25
N MET A 144 -2.91 9.30 1.51
CA MET A 144 -1.97 8.95 2.58
C MET A 144 -1.85 7.43 2.79
N SER A 145 -2.93 6.68 2.61
CA SER A 145 -2.95 5.24 2.81
C SER A 145 -1.95 4.50 1.91
N PHE A 146 -1.59 5.05 0.76
CA PHE A 146 -0.57 4.50 -0.14
C PHE A 146 0.78 4.29 0.56
N PHE A 147 1.18 5.20 1.43
CA PHE A 147 2.47 5.14 2.12
C PHE A 147 2.52 4.10 3.25
N ILE A 148 1.37 3.65 3.74
CA ILE A 148 1.25 2.80 4.93
C ILE A 148 0.69 1.41 4.59
N LEU A 149 -0.40 1.37 3.80
CA LEU A 149 -1.19 0.15 3.57
C LEU A 149 -0.39 -1.04 3.00
N PRO A 150 0.52 -0.87 2.02
CA PRO A 150 1.30 -1.99 1.50
C PRO A 150 2.11 -2.71 2.58
N TYR A 151 2.68 -1.96 3.53
CA TYR A 151 3.48 -2.50 4.63
C TYR A 151 2.63 -3.17 5.70
N VAL A 152 1.46 -2.60 5.99
CA VAL A 152 0.47 -3.21 6.90
C VAL A 152 -0.02 -4.54 6.32
N VAL A 153 -0.36 -4.58 5.03
CA VAL A 153 -0.75 -5.82 4.34
C VAL A 153 0.39 -6.84 4.39
N ALA A 154 1.63 -6.42 4.10
CA ALA A 154 2.80 -7.29 4.21
C ALA A 154 2.96 -7.85 5.63
N ALA A 155 2.82 -7.00 6.67
CA ALA A 155 2.94 -7.43 8.07
C ALA A 155 1.85 -8.45 8.46
N VAL A 156 0.60 -8.19 8.08
CA VAL A 156 -0.53 -9.11 8.35
C VAL A 156 -0.32 -10.44 7.63
N LEU A 157 0.12 -10.43 6.38
CA LEU A 157 0.44 -11.65 5.63
C LEU A 157 1.59 -12.42 6.30
N TRP A 158 2.65 -11.74 6.72
CA TRP A 158 3.80 -12.38 7.39
C TRP A 158 3.39 -13.08 8.69
N LEU A 159 2.47 -12.45 9.47
CA LEU A 159 1.96 -13.04 10.71
C LEU A 159 1.06 -14.25 10.47
N ARG A 160 0.34 -14.29 9.34
CA ARG A 160 -0.63 -15.33 9.01
C ARG A 160 -0.03 -16.47 8.19
N ASP A 161 0.66 -16.12 7.12
CA ASP A 161 1.23 -17.07 6.16
C ASP A 161 2.45 -16.44 5.48
N ARG A 162 3.62 -16.97 5.83
CA ARG A 162 4.89 -16.49 5.31
C ARG A 162 5.07 -16.74 3.80
N ALA A 163 4.46 -17.80 3.25
CA ALA A 163 4.52 -18.07 1.81
C ALA A 163 3.72 -17.01 1.04
N GLU A 164 2.55 -16.63 1.54
CA GLU A 164 1.74 -15.56 0.99
C GLU A 164 2.44 -14.20 1.12
N TRP A 165 3.12 -13.94 2.23
CA TRP A 165 3.96 -12.75 2.38
C TRP A 165 5.05 -12.69 1.31
N LYS A 166 5.80 -13.77 1.09
CA LYS A 166 6.83 -13.85 0.05
C LYS A 166 6.25 -13.60 -1.36
N ALA A 167 5.06 -14.15 -1.62
CA ALA A 167 4.35 -13.95 -2.88
C ALA A 167 3.89 -12.50 -3.07
N PHE A 168 3.42 -11.85 -2.01
CA PHE A 168 3.03 -10.44 -2.01
C PHE A 168 4.23 -9.52 -2.22
N VAL A 169 5.28 -9.68 -1.41
CA VAL A 169 6.50 -8.85 -1.47
C VAL A 169 7.17 -8.93 -2.84
N ARG A 170 7.23 -10.11 -3.46
CA ARG A 170 7.74 -10.25 -4.84
C ARG A 170 6.96 -9.38 -5.83
N ARG A 171 5.62 -9.41 -5.78
CA ARG A 171 4.78 -8.58 -6.67
C ARG A 171 4.98 -7.11 -6.41
N PHE A 172 5.02 -6.73 -5.14
CA PHE A 172 5.26 -5.37 -4.71
C PHE A 172 6.62 -4.85 -5.24
N LEU A 173 7.69 -5.59 -5.03
CA LEU A 173 9.02 -5.19 -5.48
C LEU A 173 9.14 -5.15 -7.02
N VAL A 174 8.66 -6.19 -7.71
CA VAL A 174 8.71 -6.23 -9.19
C VAL A 174 7.92 -5.06 -9.79
N LEU A 175 6.73 -4.76 -9.26
CA LEU A 175 5.95 -3.61 -9.72
C LEU A 175 6.68 -2.28 -9.45
N SER A 176 7.25 -2.11 -8.25
CA SER A 176 7.94 -0.88 -7.86
C SER A 176 9.18 -0.62 -8.72
N PHE A 177 10.02 -1.64 -8.92
CA PHE A 177 11.22 -1.49 -9.77
C PHE A 177 10.90 -1.37 -11.26
N ALA A 178 9.84 -2.03 -11.74
CA ALA A 178 9.38 -1.84 -13.12
C ALA A 178 8.88 -0.40 -13.35
N ALA A 179 8.13 0.17 -12.40
CA ALA A 179 7.73 1.57 -12.46
C ALA A 179 8.95 2.51 -12.39
N LEU A 180 9.91 2.26 -11.50
CA LEU A 180 11.14 3.03 -11.38
C LEU A 180 11.94 3.05 -12.69
N ALA A 181 12.06 1.90 -13.35
CA ALA A 181 12.73 1.81 -14.65
C ALA A 181 12.02 2.67 -15.73
N ILE A 182 10.68 2.72 -15.70
CA ILE A 182 9.92 3.56 -16.61
C ILE A 182 10.09 5.04 -16.23
N TYR A 183 10.08 5.43 -14.97
CA TYR A 183 10.35 6.82 -14.54
C TYR A 183 11.71 7.33 -15.02
N ALA A 184 12.72 6.47 -15.05
CA ALA A 184 14.06 6.83 -15.51
C ALA A 184 14.11 7.09 -17.02
N VAL A 185 13.34 6.35 -17.83
CA VAL A 185 13.37 6.47 -19.31
C VAL A 185 12.24 7.34 -19.86
N LEU A 186 11.18 7.55 -19.09
CA LEU A 186 10.00 8.34 -19.48
C LEU A 186 9.52 9.21 -18.31
N PRO A 187 10.34 10.16 -17.82
CA PRO A 187 9.88 11.09 -16.80
C PRO A 187 8.72 11.92 -17.35
N ALA A 188 7.73 12.21 -16.49
CA ALA A 188 6.49 12.84 -16.91
C ALA A 188 5.93 13.73 -15.80
N ALA A 189 5.48 14.93 -16.17
CA ALA A 189 4.99 15.92 -15.24
C ALA A 189 3.53 15.65 -14.82
N PRO A 190 3.19 15.78 -13.52
CA PRO A 190 1.82 15.64 -13.03
C PRO A 190 0.96 16.87 -13.37
N PRO A 191 -0.40 16.75 -13.30
CA PRO A 191 -1.31 17.84 -13.62
C PRO A 191 -1.05 19.13 -12.82
N TRP A 192 -0.75 19.02 -11.50
CA TRP A 192 -0.49 20.19 -10.67
C TRP A 192 0.74 21.00 -11.12
N ALA A 193 1.74 20.34 -11.71
CA ALA A 193 2.93 20.98 -12.24
C ALA A 193 2.64 21.63 -13.59
N ALA A 194 1.95 20.92 -14.48
CA ALA A 194 1.54 21.43 -15.77
C ALA A 194 0.66 22.68 -15.68
N ALA A 195 -0.18 22.77 -14.66
CA ALA A 195 -1.03 23.95 -14.40
C ALA A 195 -0.24 25.22 -14.01
N ARG A 196 1.03 25.08 -13.63
CA ARG A 196 1.89 26.18 -13.16
C ARG A 196 2.88 26.68 -14.21
N CYS A 197 3.04 25.95 -15.31
CA CYS A 197 4.06 26.22 -16.32
C CYS A 197 3.44 26.59 -17.66
N GLU A 198 4.14 27.47 -18.38
CA GLU A 198 3.80 27.81 -19.77
C GLU A 198 4.59 26.95 -20.78
N PRO A 199 4.18 26.90 -22.05
CA PRO A 199 4.92 26.16 -23.08
C PRO A 199 6.41 26.57 -23.20
N ALA A 200 6.73 27.84 -22.95
CA ALA A 200 8.10 28.33 -22.96
C ALA A 200 8.95 27.78 -21.81
N ASP A 201 8.36 27.61 -20.63
CA ASP A 201 9.04 27.13 -19.43
C ASP A 201 9.46 25.65 -19.53
N VAL A 202 8.70 24.88 -20.32
CA VAL A 202 8.88 23.43 -20.46
C VAL A 202 9.56 23.04 -21.77
N ALA A 203 9.98 24.04 -22.56
CA ALA A 203 10.71 23.80 -23.79
C ALA A 203 12.00 22.98 -23.49
N GLY A 204 12.22 21.91 -24.26
CA GLY A 204 13.35 21.00 -24.04
C GLY A 204 13.13 19.94 -22.94
N GLY A 205 11.99 19.93 -22.26
CA GLY A 205 11.62 18.90 -21.29
C GLY A 205 12.41 18.94 -19.98
N PRO A 206 12.54 20.09 -19.30
CA PRO A 206 13.22 20.17 -18.00
C PRO A 206 12.44 19.34 -16.94
N SER A 207 13.17 18.75 -16.00
CA SER A 207 12.56 17.95 -14.91
C SER A 207 12.05 18.79 -13.74
N ALA A 208 12.63 19.97 -13.52
CA ALA A 208 12.28 20.86 -12.41
C ALA A 208 12.37 22.34 -12.81
N PRO A 209 11.56 22.81 -13.78
CA PRO A 209 11.58 24.22 -14.17
C PRO A 209 11.09 25.12 -13.03
N PRO A 210 11.58 26.36 -12.92
CA PRO A 210 11.23 27.28 -11.83
C PRO A 210 9.73 27.51 -11.66
N CYS A 211 8.94 27.45 -12.73
CA CYS A 211 7.48 27.61 -12.70
C CYS A 211 6.78 26.63 -11.76
N MET A 212 7.28 25.37 -11.60
CA MET A 212 6.71 24.40 -10.68
C MET A 212 6.69 24.86 -9.23
N PHE A 213 7.67 25.68 -8.85
CA PHE A 213 7.88 26.14 -7.47
C PHE A 213 7.34 27.55 -7.23
N SER A 214 6.73 28.17 -8.26
CA SER A 214 6.16 29.51 -8.12
C SER A 214 5.06 29.50 -7.03
N PRO A 215 5.13 30.41 -6.04
CA PRO A 215 4.07 30.56 -5.06
C PRO A 215 2.80 31.17 -5.67
N VAL A 216 2.91 31.83 -6.82
CA VAL A 216 1.79 32.47 -7.51
C VAL A 216 1.41 31.58 -8.70
N PRO A 217 0.21 30.97 -8.67
CA PRO A 217 -0.30 30.23 -9.81
C PRO A 217 -0.59 31.16 -10.99
N LEU A 218 -0.52 30.60 -12.20
CA LEU A 218 -0.89 31.34 -13.40
C LEU A 218 -2.43 31.46 -13.50
N ALA A 219 -2.95 32.70 -13.61
CA ALA A 219 -4.38 32.93 -13.70
C ALA A 219 -5.07 32.24 -14.90
N HIS A 220 -4.31 31.97 -15.98
CA HIS A 220 -4.81 31.23 -17.14
C HIS A 220 -4.59 29.70 -17.05
N GLY A 221 -4.11 29.16 -15.91
CA GLY A 221 -4.00 27.72 -15.65
C GLY A 221 -2.90 26.98 -16.40
N GLY A 222 -1.88 27.68 -16.90
CA GLY A 222 -0.69 27.11 -17.55
C GLY A 222 -1.02 26.21 -18.74
N LEU A 223 -0.36 25.06 -18.84
CA LEU A 223 -0.56 24.09 -19.92
C LEU A 223 -1.94 23.41 -19.91
N LEU A 224 -2.66 23.47 -18.79
CA LEU A 224 -3.99 22.85 -18.66
C LEU A 224 -5.12 23.78 -19.04
N GLY A 225 -4.88 25.09 -19.00
CA GLY A 225 -5.88 26.11 -19.16
C GLY A 225 -6.60 26.49 -17.85
N PRO A 226 -7.43 27.56 -17.89
CA PRO A 226 -8.16 28.04 -16.73
C PRO A 226 -9.20 27.01 -16.23
N VAL A 227 -9.51 27.07 -14.94
CA VAL A 227 -10.58 26.27 -14.29
C VAL A 227 -11.78 27.18 -14.08
N HIS A 228 -12.87 26.92 -14.77
CA HIS A 228 -14.12 27.69 -14.61
C HIS A 228 -14.96 27.09 -13.48
N THR A 229 -14.61 27.42 -12.22
CA THR A 229 -15.22 26.83 -11.06
C THR A 229 -16.71 27.12 -10.94
N MET A 230 -17.52 26.11 -10.65
CA MET A 230 -18.95 26.25 -10.38
C MET A 230 -19.23 26.84 -8.97
N HIS A 231 -18.24 26.87 -8.10
CA HIS A 231 -18.34 27.35 -6.73
C HIS A 231 -17.68 28.72 -6.61
N ALA A 232 -18.49 29.75 -6.32
CA ALA A 232 -18.00 31.12 -6.15
C ALA A 232 -16.92 31.20 -5.05
N GLY A 233 -15.81 31.86 -5.35
CA GLY A 233 -14.66 32.02 -4.46
C GLY A 233 -13.67 30.85 -4.46
N ALA A 234 -13.91 29.78 -5.21
CA ALA A 234 -12.89 28.79 -5.47
C ALA A 234 -11.86 29.33 -6.50
N ASN A 235 -10.61 28.91 -6.36
CA ASN A 235 -9.54 29.35 -7.26
C ASN A 235 -9.77 28.90 -8.71
N ASP A 236 -9.41 29.72 -9.68
CA ASP A 236 -9.60 29.51 -11.11
C ASP A 236 -8.43 28.75 -11.80
N PHE A 237 -7.64 28.02 -11.04
CA PHE A 237 -6.54 27.20 -11.51
C PHE A 237 -6.57 25.81 -10.88
N VAL A 238 -5.88 24.84 -11.48
CA VAL A 238 -5.75 23.48 -10.94
C VAL A 238 -4.87 23.49 -9.69
N GLU A 239 -5.41 23.03 -8.58
CA GLU A 239 -4.72 22.92 -7.29
C GLU A 239 -4.30 21.49 -6.98
N ARG A 240 -3.20 21.36 -6.25
CA ARG A 240 -2.81 20.12 -5.61
C ARG A 240 -3.62 19.94 -4.33
N ILE A 241 -4.58 19.00 -4.32
CA ILE A 241 -5.59 18.88 -3.25
C ILE A 241 -5.27 17.73 -2.29
N SER A 242 -4.24 16.92 -2.55
CA SER A 242 -3.93 15.69 -1.82
C SER A 242 -3.76 15.83 -0.30
N SER A 243 -3.35 17.00 0.19
CA SER A 243 -3.21 17.31 1.63
C SER A 243 -4.29 18.23 2.19
N ARG A 244 -5.09 18.86 1.32
CA ARG A 244 -6.00 19.96 1.69
C ARG A 244 -7.06 19.55 2.69
N GLY A 245 -7.56 18.32 2.63
CA GLY A 245 -8.57 17.81 3.57
C GLY A 245 -8.11 17.78 5.04
N PHE A 246 -6.81 17.65 5.29
CA PHE A 246 -6.27 17.67 6.66
C PHE A 246 -6.37 19.02 7.34
N ALA A 247 -6.49 20.12 6.58
CA ALA A 247 -6.73 21.44 7.15
C ALA A 247 -8.08 21.51 7.89
N MET A 248 -9.10 20.78 7.41
CA MET A 248 -10.40 20.70 8.08
C MET A 248 -10.34 20.04 9.47
N LEU A 249 -9.38 19.16 9.67
CA LEU A 249 -9.15 18.46 10.94
C LEU A 249 -8.13 19.17 11.84
N HIS A 250 -7.63 20.32 11.43
CA HIS A 250 -6.53 21.05 12.10
C HIS A 250 -5.28 20.17 12.28
N LEU A 251 -5.04 19.23 11.31
CA LEU A 251 -3.87 18.36 11.29
C LEU A 251 -2.75 19.01 10.46
N ASP A 252 -2.31 20.21 10.88
CA ASP A 252 -1.31 21.00 10.15
C ASP A 252 0.02 20.28 10.03
N VAL A 253 0.39 19.50 11.05
CA VAL A 253 1.60 18.66 11.00
C VAL A 253 1.50 17.57 9.94
N ALA A 254 0.35 16.89 9.83
CA ALA A 254 0.14 15.87 8.82
C ALA A 254 0.16 16.46 7.40
N ARG A 255 -0.42 17.66 7.25
CA ARG A 255 -0.39 18.43 6.00
C ARG A 255 1.04 18.80 5.62
N ALA A 256 1.78 19.44 6.52
CA ALA A 256 3.16 19.88 6.28
C ALA A 256 4.07 18.70 5.93
N LEU A 257 3.98 17.58 6.66
CA LEU A 257 4.76 16.38 6.38
C LEU A 257 4.44 15.77 5.00
N LEU A 258 3.16 15.78 4.60
CA LEU A 258 2.78 15.30 3.28
C LEU A 258 3.32 16.20 2.19
N ASP A 259 3.19 17.52 2.35
CA ASP A 259 3.68 18.51 1.40
C ASP A 259 5.22 18.45 1.29
N GLU A 260 5.94 18.33 2.41
CA GLU A 260 7.40 18.19 2.46
C GLU A 260 7.87 16.84 1.89
N GLY A 261 7.19 15.75 2.25
CA GLY A 261 7.47 14.42 1.70
C GLY A 261 7.26 14.37 0.18
N GLN A 262 6.27 15.08 -0.32
CA GLN A 262 6.02 15.22 -1.76
C GLN A 262 7.07 16.09 -2.47
N ALA A 263 7.59 17.12 -1.81
CA ALA A 263 8.63 17.99 -2.36
C ALA A 263 10.00 17.28 -2.46
N SER A 264 10.24 16.27 -1.63
CA SER A 264 11.51 15.51 -1.59
C SER A 264 11.59 14.35 -2.58
N VAL A 265 10.51 14.04 -3.31
CA VAL A 265 10.49 12.94 -4.29
C VAL A 265 10.71 13.46 -5.71
N ASN A 266 11.01 12.54 -6.65
CA ASN A 266 11.06 12.85 -8.07
C ASN A 266 9.70 13.43 -8.52
N LEU A 267 9.67 14.73 -8.81
CA LEU A 267 8.46 15.49 -9.10
C LEU A 267 7.85 15.18 -10.48
N VAL A 268 8.61 14.52 -11.34
CA VAL A 268 8.22 14.14 -12.71
C VAL A 268 8.07 12.62 -12.88
N ALA A 269 7.75 11.93 -11.82
CA ALA A 269 7.47 10.49 -11.81
C ALA A 269 5.96 10.18 -11.95
N ALA A 270 5.27 10.84 -12.91
CA ALA A 270 3.83 10.64 -13.07
C ALA A 270 3.49 9.32 -13.80
N ILE A 271 4.32 8.86 -14.74
CA ILE A 271 4.04 7.70 -15.59
C ILE A 271 4.99 6.53 -15.28
N PRO A 272 4.44 5.35 -15.01
CA PRO A 272 3.04 5.01 -14.72
C PRO A 272 2.68 5.34 -13.27
N SER A 273 1.40 5.57 -12.95
CA SER A 273 0.99 5.82 -11.57
C SER A 273 1.22 4.59 -10.68
N LEU A 274 2.23 4.66 -9.81
CA LEU A 274 2.49 3.59 -8.83
C LEU A 274 1.41 3.53 -7.74
N HIS A 275 0.78 4.66 -7.41
CA HIS A 275 -0.37 4.72 -6.50
C HIS A 275 -1.53 3.86 -7.01
N ALA A 276 -1.92 4.06 -8.27
CA ALA A 276 -2.96 3.27 -8.92
C ALA A 276 -2.53 1.81 -9.08
N GLY A 277 -1.29 1.56 -9.50
CA GLY A 277 -0.75 0.21 -9.68
C GLY A 277 -0.74 -0.61 -8.39
N LEU A 278 -0.23 -0.05 -7.29
CA LEU A 278 -0.18 -0.75 -6.00
C LEU A 278 -1.57 -0.96 -5.39
N SER A 279 -2.48 0.01 -5.48
CA SER A 279 -3.85 -0.16 -4.98
C SER A 279 -4.58 -1.28 -5.72
N LEU A 280 -4.45 -1.37 -7.04
CA LEU A 280 -5.00 -2.48 -7.83
C LEU A 280 -4.31 -3.81 -7.51
N MET A 281 -2.98 -3.83 -7.41
CA MET A 281 -2.21 -5.03 -7.07
C MET A 281 -2.63 -5.60 -5.72
N ILE A 282 -2.79 -4.76 -4.69
CA ILE A 282 -3.27 -5.16 -3.35
C ILE A 282 -4.68 -5.72 -3.46
N ALA A 283 -5.60 -5.02 -4.13
CA ALA A 283 -6.97 -5.45 -4.30
C ALA A 283 -7.04 -6.81 -5.03
N ALA A 284 -6.31 -6.96 -6.13
CA ALA A 284 -6.26 -8.20 -6.92
C ALA A 284 -5.61 -9.35 -6.15
N PHE A 285 -4.53 -9.08 -5.40
CA PHE A 285 -3.86 -10.08 -4.57
C PHE A 285 -4.78 -10.61 -3.48
N LEU A 286 -5.50 -9.73 -2.79
CA LEU A 286 -6.39 -10.09 -1.70
C LEU A 286 -7.74 -10.64 -2.18
N TRP A 287 -8.14 -10.44 -3.45
CA TRP A 287 -9.48 -10.76 -3.97
C TRP A 287 -9.93 -12.20 -3.74
N GLY A 288 -9.04 -13.16 -3.92
CA GLY A 288 -9.32 -14.58 -3.68
C GLY A 288 -9.13 -15.04 -2.23
N ARG A 289 -8.53 -14.17 -1.37
CA ARG A 289 -8.12 -14.47 0.00
C ARG A 289 -9.10 -13.94 1.05
N VAL A 290 -9.98 -13.05 0.64
CA VAL A 290 -11.04 -12.50 1.50
C VAL A 290 -12.41 -13.08 1.13
N GLY A 291 -13.31 -13.10 2.12
CA GLY A 291 -14.70 -13.48 1.89
C GLY A 291 -15.39 -12.58 0.85
N ARG A 292 -16.37 -13.12 0.11
CA ARG A 292 -17.05 -12.40 -0.99
C ARG A 292 -17.61 -11.04 -0.57
N ARG A 293 -18.05 -10.88 0.68
CA ARG A 293 -18.56 -9.62 1.26
C ARG A 293 -17.53 -8.49 1.31
N TRP A 294 -16.23 -8.80 1.35
CA TRP A 294 -15.14 -7.81 1.43
C TRP A 294 -14.60 -7.38 0.05
N ARG A 295 -14.96 -8.11 -1.01
CA ARG A 295 -14.50 -7.80 -2.38
C ARG A 295 -14.94 -6.42 -2.87
N PRO A 296 -16.19 -5.95 -2.61
CA PRO A 296 -16.58 -4.59 -2.96
C PRO A 296 -15.70 -3.52 -2.30
N LEU A 297 -15.24 -3.75 -1.05
CA LEU A 297 -14.33 -2.83 -0.37
C LEU A 297 -12.96 -2.75 -1.08
N LEU A 298 -12.43 -3.89 -1.54
CA LEU A 298 -11.17 -3.91 -2.30
C LEU A 298 -11.31 -3.18 -3.64
N ALA A 299 -12.38 -3.41 -4.38
CA ALA A 299 -12.67 -2.71 -5.64
C ALA A 299 -12.91 -1.22 -5.38
N GLY A 300 -13.69 -0.89 -4.34
CA GLY A 300 -13.94 0.48 -3.91
C GLY A 300 -12.68 1.23 -3.54
N TYR A 301 -11.74 0.57 -2.84
CA TYR A 301 -10.44 1.18 -2.51
C TYR A 301 -9.63 1.54 -3.76
N ALA A 302 -9.53 0.63 -4.74
CA ALA A 302 -8.83 0.92 -5.99
C ALA A 302 -9.51 2.04 -6.80
N ALA A 303 -10.85 2.06 -6.81
CA ALA A 303 -11.63 3.07 -7.52
C ALA A 303 -11.52 4.46 -6.85
N ILE A 304 -11.65 4.53 -5.51
CA ILE A 304 -11.53 5.81 -4.79
C ILE A 304 -10.09 6.34 -4.84
N MET A 305 -9.07 5.47 -4.84
CA MET A 305 -7.69 5.88 -5.07
C MET A 305 -7.55 6.51 -6.46
N ALA A 306 -8.09 5.89 -7.51
CA ALA A 306 -8.05 6.44 -8.85
C ALA A 306 -8.73 7.82 -8.93
N PHE A 307 -9.92 7.95 -8.36
CA PHE A 307 -10.62 9.24 -8.26
C PHE A 307 -9.77 10.28 -7.50
N THR A 308 -9.22 9.90 -6.35
CA THR A 308 -8.36 10.76 -5.53
C THR A 308 -7.19 11.31 -6.34
N LEU A 309 -6.50 10.47 -7.10
CA LEU A 309 -5.31 10.87 -7.86
C LEU A 309 -5.62 11.88 -8.96
N VAL A 310 -6.74 11.71 -9.65
CA VAL A 310 -7.17 12.62 -10.72
C VAL A 310 -7.70 13.92 -10.14
N TYR A 311 -8.59 13.85 -9.14
CA TYR A 311 -9.15 15.04 -8.50
C TYR A 311 -8.08 15.90 -7.80
N ALA A 312 -7.14 15.25 -7.11
CA ALA A 312 -6.06 15.92 -6.39
C ALA A 312 -4.93 16.44 -7.32
N ALA A 313 -5.07 16.30 -8.63
CA ALA A 313 -4.09 16.71 -9.62
C ALA A 313 -2.71 16.02 -9.50
N GLU A 314 -2.66 14.84 -8.92
CA GLU A 314 -1.43 14.05 -8.79
C GLU A 314 -1.11 13.27 -10.07
N HIS A 315 -2.15 12.80 -10.79
CA HIS A 315 -2.01 12.00 -12.00
C HIS A 315 -3.10 12.27 -13.02
N TYR A 316 -2.78 12.11 -14.30
CA TYR A 316 -3.74 11.99 -15.37
C TYR A 316 -4.40 10.61 -15.39
N VAL A 317 -5.56 10.48 -16.05
CA VAL A 317 -6.21 9.16 -16.18
C VAL A 317 -5.33 8.18 -16.96
N VAL A 318 -4.64 8.65 -17.99
CA VAL A 318 -3.71 7.79 -18.76
C VAL A 318 -2.60 7.21 -17.87
N ASP A 319 -2.09 7.95 -16.88
CA ASP A 319 -1.07 7.47 -15.95
C ASP A 319 -1.60 6.31 -15.09
N LEU A 320 -2.88 6.43 -14.67
CA LEU A 320 -3.56 5.39 -13.90
C LEU A 320 -3.74 4.11 -14.71
N LEU A 321 -4.21 4.25 -15.96
CA LEU A 321 -4.42 3.12 -16.85
C LEU A 321 -3.11 2.35 -17.10
N LEU A 322 -2.01 3.09 -17.32
CA LEU A 322 -0.68 2.51 -17.45
C LEU A 322 -0.19 1.87 -16.15
N GLY A 323 -0.46 2.48 -15.00
CA GLY A 323 -0.18 1.90 -13.67
C GLY A 323 -0.93 0.59 -13.43
N TRP A 324 -2.22 0.53 -13.80
CA TRP A 324 -3.01 -0.69 -13.71
C TRP A 324 -2.53 -1.77 -14.68
N ALA A 325 -2.22 -1.39 -15.92
CA ALA A 325 -1.66 -2.33 -16.90
C ALA A 325 -0.34 -2.92 -16.40
N LEU A 326 0.57 -2.09 -15.87
CA LEU A 326 1.83 -2.54 -15.29
C LEU A 326 1.61 -3.49 -14.10
N ALA A 327 0.67 -3.18 -13.20
CA ALA A 327 0.34 -4.04 -12.07
C ALA A 327 -0.19 -5.42 -12.50
N ILE A 328 -1.01 -5.47 -13.55
CA ILE A 328 -1.51 -6.71 -14.12
C ILE A 328 -0.36 -7.51 -14.76
N VAL A 329 0.42 -6.87 -15.63
CA VAL A 329 1.54 -7.52 -16.36
C VAL A 329 2.57 -8.09 -15.37
N THR A 330 3.01 -7.29 -14.41
CA THR A 330 4.01 -7.72 -13.40
C THR A 330 3.46 -8.85 -12.51
N SER A 331 2.19 -8.76 -12.08
CA SER A 331 1.55 -9.82 -11.30
C SER A 331 1.43 -11.13 -12.08
N LEU A 332 1.08 -11.08 -13.35
CA LEU A 332 1.02 -12.26 -14.23
C LEU A 332 2.41 -12.85 -14.48
N ALA A 333 3.42 -12.01 -14.71
CA ALA A 333 4.80 -12.43 -14.89
C ALA A 333 5.33 -13.16 -13.64
N VAL A 334 5.11 -12.60 -12.44
CA VAL A 334 5.50 -13.24 -11.18
C VAL A 334 4.77 -14.57 -10.99
N ARG A 335 3.44 -14.62 -11.23
CA ARG A 335 2.67 -15.87 -11.14
C ARG A 335 3.20 -16.94 -12.12
N ARG A 336 3.56 -16.56 -13.36
CA ARG A 336 4.12 -17.48 -14.35
C ARG A 336 5.50 -18.02 -13.90
N TYR A 337 6.33 -17.13 -13.35
CA TYR A 337 7.62 -17.49 -12.79
C TYR A 337 7.47 -18.49 -11.62
N GLU A 338 6.58 -18.21 -10.67
CA GLU A 338 6.29 -19.08 -9.52
C GLU A 338 5.83 -20.47 -9.97
N ARG A 339 4.88 -20.53 -10.92
CA ARG A 339 4.40 -21.80 -11.49
C ARG A 339 5.51 -22.61 -12.17
N ARG A 340 6.38 -21.94 -12.94
CA ARG A 340 7.50 -22.60 -13.60
C ARG A 340 8.50 -23.18 -12.60
N ARG A 341 8.79 -22.45 -11.52
CA ARG A 341 9.66 -22.94 -10.45
C ARG A 341 9.08 -24.16 -9.76
N LEU A 342 7.80 -24.15 -9.43
CA LEU A 342 7.12 -25.30 -8.85
C LEU A 342 7.12 -26.52 -9.80
N ALA A 343 6.87 -26.32 -11.08
CA ALA A 343 6.91 -27.38 -12.06
C ALA A 343 8.32 -27.97 -12.26
N ALA A 344 9.36 -27.15 -12.17
CA ALA A 344 10.76 -27.59 -12.28
C ALA A 344 11.25 -28.35 -11.03
N ALA A 345 10.64 -28.12 -9.86
CA ALA A 345 10.98 -28.83 -8.62
C ALA A 345 10.50 -30.31 -8.61
N GLY A 346 9.62 -30.73 -9.56
CA GLY A 346 9.14 -32.11 -9.70
C GLY A 346 8.20 -32.57 -8.57
N PRO A 347 7.56 -33.75 -8.70
CA PRO A 347 6.68 -34.31 -7.65
C PRO A 347 7.46 -34.79 -6.40
N SER A 348 8.77 -34.96 -6.48
CA SER A 348 9.68 -35.29 -5.37
C SER A 348 10.35 -34.06 -4.75
N GLY A 349 9.88 -32.86 -5.09
CA GLY A 349 10.34 -31.61 -4.51
C GLY A 349 9.94 -31.48 -3.06
N GLU A 350 10.52 -32.31 -2.18
CA GLU A 350 10.93 -31.83 -0.88
C GLU A 350 11.80 -30.61 -1.15
N VAL A 351 11.15 -29.43 -1.19
CA VAL A 351 11.87 -28.20 -0.93
C VAL A 351 12.43 -28.44 0.45
N GLU A 352 13.70 -28.76 0.53
CA GLU A 352 14.45 -28.86 1.78
C GLU A 352 14.34 -27.51 2.46
N TRP A 353 13.23 -27.34 3.17
CA TRP A 353 13.07 -26.24 4.09
C TRP A 353 14.15 -26.45 5.16
N PRO A 354 14.98 -25.48 5.48
CA PRO A 354 15.85 -25.58 6.63
C PRO A 354 15.03 -26.16 7.79
N ALA A 355 15.59 -27.10 8.52
CA ALA A 355 14.91 -27.88 9.57
C ALA A 355 14.11 -27.02 10.58
N ASP A 356 14.45 -25.74 10.69
CA ASP A 356 13.72 -24.74 11.49
C ASP A 356 12.31 -24.40 10.95
N ASP A 357 12.01 -24.65 9.67
CA ASP A 357 10.69 -24.38 9.08
C ASP A 357 9.76 -25.63 9.14
N ALA A 358 10.31 -26.83 9.35
CA ALA A 358 9.53 -28.07 9.46
C ALA A 358 8.73 -28.13 10.76
N GLN A 359 9.27 -27.64 11.87
CA GLN A 359 8.57 -27.59 13.17
C GLN A 359 7.39 -26.59 13.18
N LEU A 360 7.36 -25.63 12.26
CA LEU A 360 6.23 -24.68 12.13
C LEU A 360 5.05 -25.27 11.33
N GLY A 361 5.27 -26.33 10.57
CA GLY A 361 4.23 -27.06 9.83
C GLY A 361 3.40 -27.97 10.78
N GLU A 362 4.03 -28.57 11.78
CA GLU A 362 3.37 -29.47 12.72
C GLU A 362 2.41 -28.72 13.65
N ASP A 363 2.78 -27.54 14.15
CA ASP A 363 1.91 -26.72 15.01
C ASP A 363 0.64 -26.20 14.29
N VAL A 364 0.67 -26.08 12.96
CA VAL A 364 -0.50 -25.66 12.15
C VAL A 364 -1.41 -26.83 11.82
N VAL A 365 -0.85 -28.03 11.68
CA VAL A 365 -1.62 -29.26 11.42
C VAL A 365 -2.35 -29.68 12.69
N ASP A 366 -1.72 -29.59 13.86
CA ASP A 366 -2.35 -29.91 15.16
C ASP A 366 -3.48 -28.94 15.53
N ALA A 367 -3.34 -27.65 15.19
CA ALA A 367 -4.40 -26.67 15.40
C ALA A 367 -5.63 -26.87 14.48
N ARG A 368 -5.49 -27.58 13.35
CA ARG A 368 -6.59 -27.93 12.43
C ARG A 368 -7.22 -29.28 12.74
N SER A 369 -6.48 -30.21 13.30
CA SER A 369 -6.98 -31.55 13.66
C SER A 369 -7.79 -31.58 14.96
N GLY A 370 -7.66 -30.57 15.84
CA GLY A 370 -8.41 -30.45 17.08
C GLY A 370 -9.91 -30.12 16.94
N HIS A 371 -10.43 -29.91 15.71
CA HIS A 371 -11.83 -29.55 15.49
C HIS A 371 -12.63 -30.51 14.58
N LEU A 372 -12.07 -31.65 14.19
CA LEU A 372 -12.79 -32.66 13.40
C LEU A 372 -12.40 -34.07 13.85
N GLY A 373 -13.12 -34.63 14.83
CA GLY A 373 -12.88 -36.02 15.19
C GLY A 373 -13.76 -36.57 16.29
N ALA A 374 -15.05 -36.70 16.03
CA ALA A 374 -15.84 -37.73 16.71
C ALA A 374 -15.94 -38.94 15.74
N PRO A 375 -15.45 -40.15 16.09
CA PRO A 375 -15.60 -41.29 15.22
C PRO A 375 -17.02 -41.83 15.35
N LEU A 376 -17.73 -41.90 14.22
CA LEU A 376 -18.95 -42.73 14.08
C LEU A 376 -18.56 -44.19 14.26
N ARG A 377 -19.04 -44.82 15.35
CA ARG A 377 -19.02 -46.25 15.58
C ARG A 377 -19.78 -46.96 14.46
N GLN A 378 -19.09 -47.72 13.64
CA GLN A 378 -19.70 -48.79 12.82
C GLN A 378 -20.09 -49.93 13.74
N GLY A 379 -21.39 -50.11 13.92
CA GLY A 379 -21.97 -51.32 14.49
C GLY A 379 -21.96 -52.46 13.47
N SER A 380 -21.15 -53.47 13.71
CA SER A 380 -21.23 -54.75 13.05
C SER A 380 -22.46 -55.50 13.62
N GLY A 381 -23.47 -55.69 12.79
CA GLY A 381 -24.57 -56.66 13.05
C GLY A 381 -24.43 -57.81 12.10
N GLN A 382 -23.96 -58.98 12.62
CA GLN A 382 -24.25 -60.27 12.02
C GLN A 382 -25.67 -60.68 12.46
N VAL A 383 -26.51 -61.06 11.56
CA VAL A 383 -27.16 -62.34 11.27
C VAL A 383 -28.01 -62.16 10.00
#